data_ce945a4763c9e41447e1bb595ca2045a
#
_entry.id   ce945a4763c9e41447e1bb595ca2045a
#
_cell.length_a   1.000
_cell.length_b   1.000
_cell.length_c   1.000
_cell.angle_alpha   90.00
_cell.angle_beta   90.00
_cell.angle_gamma   90.00
#
_symmetry.space_group_name_H-M   'P 1'
#
loop_
_entity.id
_entity.type
_entity.pdbx_description
1 polymer ?
#
loop_
_entity_poly.entity_id
_entity_poly.type
_entity_poly.pdbx_seq_one_letter_code
_entity_poly.pdbx_strand_id
1 'polypeptide(L)'
;MITSTSNARIKRLVNLKKKRKLRDEEGVFLVEGIRMFREVPLDKLKEVYVSESFYKKEKDTVKEVLKDSKIRVEELTDTVFSHASDTKTPQGILCVVEQMNHKISELTSAECPLIMVLDHLQDPGNLGTILRMGEGAGVTGVVMSSNTVDIYNPKTIRSTMGSIFRVPFVYVQDFSDAVSQCQNAGIKVYAAHLDGKNTYLGEDYREGTAFLIGNEGNGLTDDITKQADTLIR
;
A
#
# COMPACT_ATOMS: atom_id res chain seq x y z
N MET A 1 -21.88 -18.04 12.58
CA MET A 1 -21.98 -16.60 12.95
C MET A 1 -21.32 -16.36 14.31
N ILE A 2 -20.47 -15.31 14.40
CA ILE A 2 -19.78 -14.94 15.63
C ILE A 2 -20.56 -13.79 16.30
N THR A 3 -20.91 -13.99 17.57
CA THR A 3 -21.77 -13.07 18.35
C THR A 3 -21.05 -12.38 19.51
N SER A 4 -19.79 -12.74 19.78
CA SER A 4 -19.00 -12.21 20.89
C SER A 4 -17.73 -11.52 20.46
N THR A 5 -17.48 -10.32 20.98
CA THR A 5 -16.22 -9.58 20.80
C THR A 5 -15.03 -10.24 21.51
N SER A 6 -15.28 -11.15 22.47
CA SER A 6 -14.25 -11.92 23.16
C SER A 6 -13.73 -13.12 22.34
N ASN A 7 -14.36 -13.44 21.20
CA ASN A 7 -13.92 -14.50 20.31
C ASN A 7 -12.46 -14.29 19.87
N ALA A 8 -11.66 -15.34 19.86
CA ALA A 8 -10.23 -15.27 19.53
C ALA A 8 -9.95 -14.66 18.13
N ARG A 9 -10.78 -14.99 17.12
CA ARG A 9 -10.66 -14.42 15.77
C ARG A 9 -10.91 -12.91 15.77
N ILE A 10 -11.91 -12.44 16.52
CA ILE A 10 -12.23 -11.00 16.62
C ILE A 10 -11.10 -10.25 17.32
N LYS A 11 -10.56 -10.80 18.42
CA LYS A 11 -9.38 -10.24 19.09
C LYS A 11 -8.17 -10.16 18.15
N ARG A 12 -7.95 -11.18 17.32
CA ARG A 12 -6.90 -11.18 16.29
C ARG A 12 -7.12 -10.07 15.27
N LEU A 13 -8.32 -9.90 14.71
CA LEU A 13 -8.64 -8.81 13.78
C LEU A 13 -8.36 -7.43 14.40
N VAL A 14 -8.80 -7.21 15.62
CA VAL A 14 -8.54 -5.96 16.36
C VAL A 14 -7.04 -5.72 16.57
N ASN A 15 -6.26 -6.78 16.83
CA ASN A 15 -4.81 -6.67 16.96
C ASN A 15 -4.12 -6.41 15.61
N LEU A 16 -4.51 -7.09 14.53
CA LEU A 16 -4.01 -6.84 13.17
C LEU A 16 -4.24 -5.38 12.74
N LYS A 17 -5.41 -4.83 13.09
CA LYS A 17 -5.70 -3.42 12.86
C LYS A 17 -4.70 -2.47 13.54
N LYS A 18 -4.32 -2.77 14.78
CA LYS A 18 -3.55 -1.86 15.64
C LYS A 18 -2.03 -2.07 15.57
N LYS A 19 -1.57 -3.30 15.32
CA LYS A 19 -0.17 -3.71 15.53
C LYS A 19 0.51 -4.09 14.22
N ARG A 20 1.44 -3.24 13.75
CA ARG A 20 2.29 -3.55 12.60
C ARG A 20 3.03 -4.88 12.80
N LYS A 21 3.68 -5.05 13.95
CA LYS A 21 4.44 -6.26 14.27
C LYS A 21 3.64 -7.55 14.05
N LEU A 22 2.36 -7.58 14.45
CA LEU A 22 1.52 -8.76 14.22
C LEU A 22 1.20 -8.99 12.73
N ARG A 23 0.98 -7.90 11.97
CA ARG A 23 0.79 -8.01 10.52
C ARG A 23 2.02 -8.59 9.83
N ASP A 24 3.20 -8.14 10.23
CA ASP A 24 4.48 -8.60 9.67
C ASP A 24 4.78 -10.06 10.07
N GLU A 25 4.53 -10.44 11.34
CA GLU A 25 4.69 -11.82 11.82
C GLU A 25 3.76 -12.82 11.13
N GLU A 26 2.52 -12.42 10.86
CA GLU A 26 1.53 -13.27 10.17
C GLU A 26 1.60 -13.14 8.64
N GLY A 27 2.31 -12.16 8.11
CA GLY A 27 2.40 -11.87 6.67
C GLY A 27 1.06 -11.44 6.06
N VAL A 28 0.20 -10.75 6.85
CA VAL A 28 -1.16 -10.36 6.41
C VAL A 28 -1.50 -8.92 6.77
N PHE A 29 -2.53 -8.38 6.14
CA PHE A 29 -3.11 -7.08 6.47
C PHE A 29 -4.63 -7.08 6.32
N LEU A 30 -5.27 -6.01 6.75
CA LEU A 30 -6.72 -5.87 6.71
C LEU A 30 -7.17 -4.94 5.58
N VAL A 31 -8.21 -5.35 4.89
CA VAL A 31 -8.89 -4.58 3.86
C VAL A 31 -10.37 -4.47 4.22
N GLU A 32 -10.92 -3.25 4.27
CA GLU A 32 -12.31 -3.01 4.62
C GLU A 32 -13.06 -2.32 3.49
N GLY A 33 -14.27 -2.77 3.24
CA GLY A 33 -15.24 -2.19 2.31
C GLY A 33 -15.37 -2.94 0.99
N ILE A 34 -16.59 -2.87 0.42
CA ILE A 34 -16.99 -3.64 -0.77
C ILE A 34 -16.17 -3.30 -2.02
N ARG A 35 -15.78 -2.03 -2.19
CA ARG A 35 -14.96 -1.62 -3.34
C ARG A 35 -13.58 -2.26 -3.26
N MET A 36 -12.94 -2.17 -2.09
CA MET A 36 -11.64 -2.78 -1.86
C MET A 36 -11.70 -4.31 -1.97
N PHE A 37 -12.75 -4.94 -1.44
CA PHE A 37 -12.96 -6.40 -1.55
C PHE A 37 -12.97 -6.88 -3.01
N ARG A 38 -13.58 -6.14 -3.93
CA ARG A 38 -13.62 -6.46 -5.37
C ARG A 38 -12.25 -6.36 -6.05
N GLU A 39 -11.33 -5.59 -5.48
CA GLU A 39 -9.98 -5.38 -6.00
C GLU A 39 -8.96 -6.40 -5.45
N VAL A 40 -9.29 -7.11 -4.36
CA VAL A 40 -8.36 -8.07 -3.75
C VAL A 40 -8.12 -9.25 -4.70
N PRO A 41 -6.85 -9.54 -5.07
CA PRO A 41 -6.51 -10.75 -5.79
C PRO A 41 -6.91 -11.98 -4.99
N LEU A 42 -7.66 -12.92 -5.61
CA LEU A 42 -8.22 -14.08 -4.91
C LEU A 42 -7.14 -15.02 -4.34
N ASP A 43 -5.99 -15.10 -4.98
CA ASP A 43 -4.84 -15.88 -4.50
C ASP A 43 -4.21 -15.30 -3.23
N LYS A 44 -4.40 -13.99 -2.98
CA LYS A 44 -3.95 -13.28 -1.78
C LYS A 44 -4.99 -13.21 -0.67
N LEU A 45 -6.26 -13.47 -0.98
CA LEU A 45 -7.36 -13.40 -0.03
C LEU A 45 -7.36 -14.64 0.89
N LYS A 46 -7.26 -14.43 2.21
CA LYS A 46 -7.20 -15.51 3.20
C LYS A 46 -8.53 -15.74 3.93
N GLU A 47 -9.15 -14.66 4.38
CA GLU A 47 -10.38 -14.72 5.20
C GLU A 47 -11.30 -13.56 4.84
N VAL A 48 -12.61 -13.82 4.88
CA VAL A 48 -13.65 -12.81 4.68
C VAL A 48 -14.60 -12.83 5.86
N TYR A 49 -14.84 -11.66 6.43
CA TYR A 49 -15.79 -11.42 7.51
C TYR A 49 -16.84 -10.43 7.04
N VAL A 50 -18.10 -10.74 7.30
CA VAL A 50 -19.24 -9.90 6.90
C VAL A 50 -20.15 -9.64 8.09
N SER A 51 -20.73 -8.45 8.16
CA SER A 51 -21.81 -8.19 9.10
C SER A 51 -23.12 -8.79 8.61
N GLU A 52 -24.01 -9.19 9.53
CA GLU A 52 -25.28 -9.81 9.17
C GLU A 52 -26.15 -8.90 8.30
N SER A 53 -26.19 -7.59 8.58
CA SER A 53 -26.97 -6.62 7.80
C SER A 53 -26.41 -6.44 6.39
N PHE A 54 -25.07 -6.40 6.23
CA PHE A 54 -24.41 -6.34 4.94
C PHE A 54 -24.64 -7.62 4.13
N TYR A 55 -24.44 -8.78 4.75
CA TYR A 55 -24.55 -10.07 4.07
C TYR A 55 -25.96 -10.35 3.57
N LYS A 56 -27.01 -9.90 4.28
CA LYS A 56 -28.40 -9.97 3.80
C LYS A 56 -28.60 -9.21 2.49
N LYS A 57 -27.90 -8.10 2.27
CA LYS A 57 -28.04 -7.25 1.08
C LYS A 57 -27.11 -7.64 -0.06
N GLU A 58 -25.88 -8.00 0.25
CA GLU A 58 -24.78 -8.15 -0.73
C GLU A 58 -24.31 -9.61 -0.89
N LYS A 59 -25.10 -10.57 -0.42
CA LYS A 59 -24.74 -12.00 -0.44
C LYS A 59 -24.37 -12.50 -1.84
N ASP A 60 -25.10 -12.08 -2.86
CA ASP A 60 -24.85 -12.52 -4.23
C ASP A 60 -23.58 -11.89 -4.79
N THR A 61 -23.30 -10.62 -4.49
CA THR A 61 -22.02 -9.96 -4.82
C THR A 61 -20.83 -10.69 -4.18
N VAL A 62 -20.95 -11.05 -2.89
CA VAL A 62 -19.88 -11.79 -2.19
C VAL A 62 -19.66 -13.16 -2.80
N LYS A 63 -20.72 -13.88 -3.13
CA LYS A 63 -20.65 -15.19 -3.78
C LYS A 63 -20.06 -15.11 -5.19
N GLU A 64 -20.40 -14.08 -5.96
CA GLU A 64 -19.90 -13.87 -7.30
C GLU A 64 -18.38 -13.66 -7.28
N VAL A 65 -17.87 -12.78 -6.40
CA VAL A 65 -16.43 -12.54 -6.24
C VAL A 65 -15.68 -13.79 -5.79
N LEU A 66 -16.29 -14.60 -4.91
CA LEU A 66 -15.66 -15.80 -4.34
C LEU A 66 -15.96 -17.10 -5.10
N LYS A 67 -16.62 -17.04 -6.26
CA LYS A 67 -17.20 -18.18 -6.97
C LYS A 67 -16.24 -19.37 -7.14
N ASP A 68 -14.98 -19.10 -7.46
CA ASP A 68 -13.97 -20.13 -7.75
C ASP A 68 -12.96 -20.29 -6.59
N SER A 69 -13.30 -19.76 -5.41
CA SER A 69 -12.42 -19.81 -4.24
C SER A 69 -12.93 -20.80 -3.18
N LYS A 70 -12.01 -21.34 -2.37
CA LYS A 70 -12.32 -22.13 -1.17
C LYS A 70 -12.44 -21.27 0.10
N ILE A 71 -12.46 -19.95 -0.05
CA ILE A 71 -12.46 -19.01 1.08
C ILE A 71 -13.82 -19.05 1.76
N ARG A 72 -13.79 -19.24 3.08
CA ARG A 72 -15.00 -19.23 3.90
C ARG A 72 -15.37 -17.82 4.31
N VAL A 73 -16.64 -17.49 4.18
CA VAL A 73 -17.22 -16.25 4.69
C VAL A 73 -17.69 -16.48 6.12
N GLU A 74 -17.16 -15.73 7.07
CA GLU A 74 -17.56 -15.74 8.48
C GLU A 74 -18.52 -14.58 8.74
N GLU A 75 -19.74 -14.91 9.16
CA GLU A 75 -20.77 -13.94 9.49
C GLU A 75 -20.65 -13.48 10.93
N LEU A 76 -20.69 -12.16 11.15
CA LEU A 76 -20.64 -11.50 12.43
C LEU A 76 -21.93 -10.74 12.70
N THR A 77 -22.35 -10.62 13.97
CA THR A 77 -23.35 -9.61 14.30
C THR A 77 -22.84 -8.21 14.00
N ASP A 78 -23.73 -7.25 13.68
CA ASP A 78 -23.33 -5.88 13.35
C ASP A 78 -22.52 -5.22 14.47
N THR A 79 -22.85 -5.50 15.73
CA THR A 79 -22.09 -5.01 16.90
C THR A 79 -20.65 -5.56 16.92
N VAL A 80 -20.48 -6.86 16.67
CA VAL A 80 -19.15 -7.49 16.64
C VAL A 80 -18.33 -6.98 15.46
N PHE A 81 -18.96 -6.81 14.30
CA PHE A 81 -18.33 -6.24 13.12
C PHE A 81 -17.82 -4.82 13.40
N SER A 82 -18.68 -3.95 13.96
CA SER A 82 -18.31 -2.57 14.32
C SER A 82 -17.12 -2.50 15.30
N HIS A 83 -16.99 -3.47 16.21
CA HIS A 83 -15.83 -3.59 17.11
C HIS A 83 -14.55 -3.95 16.35
N ALA A 84 -14.63 -4.82 15.35
CA ALA A 84 -13.48 -5.22 14.53
C ALA A 84 -13.06 -4.16 13.50
N SER A 85 -14.02 -3.39 12.96
CA SER A 85 -13.82 -2.34 11.96
C SER A 85 -12.93 -1.20 12.46
N ASP A 86 -12.24 -0.51 11.52
CA ASP A 86 -11.46 0.72 11.76
C ASP A 86 -12.24 1.98 11.41
N THR A 87 -13.40 1.86 10.79
CA THR A 87 -14.21 3.00 10.34
C THR A 87 -15.33 3.34 11.33
N LYS A 88 -15.70 4.62 11.42
CA LYS A 88 -16.83 5.06 12.24
C LYS A 88 -18.18 4.56 11.69
N THR A 89 -18.24 4.39 10.38
CA THR A 89 -19.42 3.89 9.64
C THR A 89 -19.01 2.67 8.80
N PRO A 90 -18.94 1.48 9.42
CA PRO A 90 -18.49 0.27 8.74
C PRO A 90 -19.36 -0.10 7.53
N GLN A 91 -18.72 -0.49 6.43
CA GLN A 91 -19.44 -0.95 5.24
C GLN A 91 -19.92 -2.41 5.35
N GLY A 92 -19.48 -3.14 6.36
CA GLY A 92 -19.97 -4.48 6.66
C GLY A 92 -19.19 -5.63 6.01
N ILE A 93 -18.06 -5.37 5.37
CA ILE A 93 -17.14 -6.42 4.87
C ILE A 93 -15.70 -6.08 5.23
N LEU A 94 -14.98 -7.07 5.76
CA LEU A 94 -13.58 -6.99 6.19
C LEU A 94 -12.85 -8.25 5.71
N CYS A 95 -11.68 -8.07 5.11
CA CYS A 95 -10.86 -9.15 4.58
C CYS A 95 -9.50 -9.20 5.25
N VAL A 96 -8.98 -10.41 5.45
CA VAL A 96 -7.58 -10.67 5.75
C VAL A 96 -6.88 -11.05 4.45
N VAL A 97 -5.85 -10.31 4.08
CA VAL A 97 -5.15 -10.44 2.79
C VAL A 97 -3.67 -10.66 3.06
N GLU A 98 -3.03 -11.55 2.29
CA GLU A 98 -1.59 -11.79 2.33
C GLU A 98 -0.81 -10.57 1.88
N GLN A 99 0.27 -10.21 2.58
CA GLN A 99 1.15 -9.13 2.20
C GLN A 99 1.83 -9.41 0.85
N MET A 100 2.03 -8.35 0.05
CA MET A 100 2.81 -8.42 -1.18
C MET A 100 4.30 -8.41 -0.83
N ASN A 101 5.07 -9.11 -1.65
CA ASN A 101 6.53 -9.18 -1.49
C ASN A 101 7.17 -9.04 -2.87
N HIS A 102 7.73 -7.86 -3.13
CA HIS A 102 8.43 -7.53 -4.37
C HIS A 102 9.92 -7.28 -4.11
N LYS A 103 10.73 -7.41 -5.15
CA LYS A 103 12.15 -7.08 -5.13
C LYS A 103 12.40 -5.83 -5.97
N ILE A 104 13.40 -5.05 -5.60
CA ILE A 104 13.76 -3.84 -6.36
C ILE A 104 14.10 -4.18 -7.83
N SER A 105 14.70 -5.33 -8.09
CA SER A 105 14.99 -5.80 -9.45
C SER A 105 13.74 -6.00 -10.31
N GLU A 106 12.61 -6.33 -9.71
CA GLU A 106 11.32 -6.44 -10.43
C GLU A 106 10.81 -5.05 -10.84
N LEU A 107 11.00 -4.05 -9.98
CA LEU A 107 10.55 -2.68 -10.22
C LEU A 107 11.39 -1.99 -11.31
N THR A 108 12.70 -2.30 -11.36
CA THR A 108 13.65 -1.69 -12.29
C THR A 108 13.71 -2.38 -13.67
N SER A 109 13.07 -3.53 -13.84
CA SER A 109 13.16 -4.35 -15.07
C SER A 109 12.10 -4.00 -16.13
N ALA A 110 11.21 -3.05 -15.89
CA ALA A 110 10.25 -2.58 -16.90
C ALA A 110 11.00 -1.96 -18.11
N GLU A 111 10.39 -1.99 -19.28
CA GLU A 111 10.98 -1.42 -20.52
C GLU A 111 11.27 0.10 -20.38
N CYS A 112 10.34 0.81 -19.73
CA CYS A 112 10.48 2.23 -19.39
C CYS A 112 10.04 2.43 -17.93
N PRO A 113 10.91 2.16 -16.94
CA PRO A 113 10.50 2.22 -15.54
C PRO A 113 10.25 3.66 -15.10
N LEU A 114 9.11 3.86 -14.43
CA LEU A 114 8.78 5.09 -13.70
C LEU A 114 8.65 4.73 -12.22
N ILE A 115 9.61 5.15 -11.42
CA ILE A 115 9.73 4.72 -10.02
C ILE A 115 9.56 5.90 -9.07
N MET A 116 8.74 5.73 -8.04
CA MET A 116 8.73 6.64 -6.90
C MET A 116 9.68 6.10 -5.81
N VAL A 117 10.64 6.90 -5.38
CA VAL A 117 11.62 6.55 -4.34
C VAL A 117 11.35 7.46 -3.14
N LEU A 118 10.77 6.89 -2.08
CA LEU A 118 10.17 7.62 -0.97
C LEU A 118 11.00 7.46 0.30
N ASP A 119 11.54 8.58 0.80
CA ASP A 119 12.34 8.59 2.01
C ASP A 119 11.59 9.19 3.20
N HIS A 120 11.44 8.41 4.28
CA HIS A 120 10.89 8.87 5.57
C HIS A 120 9.51 9.53 5.48
N LEU A 121 8.65 9.16 4.55
CA LEU A 121 7.25 9.62 4.55
C LEU A 121 6.55 9.16 5.84
N GLN A 122 5.81 10.07 6.49
CA GLN A 122 5.19 9.80 7.78
C GLN A 122 3.66 9.79 7.76
N ASP A 123 3.03 10.53 6.85
CA ASP A 123 1.56 10.51 6.79
C ASP A 123 1.03 9.33 5.96
N PRO A 124 0.21 8.45 6.58
CA PRO A 124 -0.41 7.32 5.88
C PRO A 124 -1.30 7.74 4.70
N GLY A 125 -1.92 8.91 4.78
CA GLY A 125 -2.75 9.46 3.71
C GLY A 125 -1.92 9.87 2.50
N ASN A 126 -0.75 10.49 2.73
CA ASN A 126 0.18 10.87 1.67
C ASN A 126 0.70 9.64 0.94
N LEU A 127 1.16 8.62 1.67
CA LEU A 127 1.64 7.38 1.07
C LEU A 127 0.56 6.72 0.19
N GLY A 128 -0.65 6.58 0.70
CA GLY A 128 -1.75 6.00 -0.07
C GLY A 128 -2.14 6.85 -1.28
N THR A 129 -2.06 8.18 -1.17
CA THR A 129 -2.32 9.10 -2.28
C THR A 129 -1.24 8.98 -3.36
N ILE A 130 0.04 8.87 -2.96
CA ILE A 130 1.16 8.66 -3.91
C ILE A 130 0.97 7.38 -4.71
N LEU A 131 0.62 6.25 -4.05
CA LEU A 131 0.34 5.01 -4.77
C LEU A 131 -0.82 5.19 -5.78
N ARG A 132 -1.91 5.82 -5.34
CA ARG A 132 -3.09 6.02 -6.18
C ARG A 132 -2.81 6.95 -7.37
N MET A 133 -2.12 8.07 -7.13
CA MET A 133 -1.74 8.99 -8.20
C MET A 133 -0.70 8.36 -9.12
N GLY A 134 0.26 7.63 -8.53
CA GLY A 134 1.29 6.90 -9.27
C GLY A 134 0.71 5.87 -10.22
N GLU A 135 -0.32 5.10 -9.80
CA GLU A 135 -1.03 4.20 -10.71
C GLU A 135 -1.61 4.94 -11.92
N GLY A 136 -2.29 6.06 -11.67
CA GLY A 136 -2.85 6.89 -12.74
C GLY A 136 -1.80 7.52 -13.67
N ALA A 137 -0.59 7.74 -13.17
CA ALA A 137 0.55 8.27 -13.93
C ALA A 137 1.41 7.19 -14.60
N GLY A 138 1.09 5.90 -14.40
CA GLY A 138 1.85 4.79 -14.96
C GLY A 138 3.11 4.43 -14.19
N VAL A 139 3.18 4.74 -12.87
CA VAL A 139 4.29 4.33 -12.00
C VAL A 139 4.41 2.80 -11.99
N THR A 140 5.60 2.30 -12.33
CA THR A 140 5.90 0.88 -12.42
C THR A 140 6.35 0.28 -11.09
N GLY A 141 6.72 1.11 -10.11
CA GLY A 141 7.10 0.66 -8.79
C GLY A 141 7.34 1.77 -7.78
N VAL A 142 7.25 1.41 -6.50
CA VAL A 142 7.52 2.32 -5.38
C VAL A 142 8.58 1.70 -4.46
N VAL A 143 9.69 2.40 -4.27
CA VAL A 143 10.77 2.04 -3.33
C VAL A 143 10.62 2.92 -2.10
N MET A 144 10.60 2.32 -0.91
CA MET A 144 10.41 3.03 0.35
C MET A 144 11.55 2.74 1.32
N SER A 145 12.04 3.75 2.01
CA SER A 145 12.94 3.54 3.14
C SER A 145 12.22 2.80 4.29
N SER A 146 12.98 2.03 5.08
CA SER A 146 12.45 1.27 6.22
C SER A 146 11.71 2.14 7.26
N ASN A 147 12.03 3.43 7.31
CA ASN A 147 11.43 4.42 8.19
C ASN A 147 10.16 5.08 7.61
N THR A 148 9.81 4.78 6.38
CA THR A 148 8.54 5.22 5.80
C THR A 148 7.37 4.54 6.52
N VAL A 149 6.28 5.28 6.68
CA VAL A 149 5.05 4.79 7.33
C VAL A 149 4.60 3.46 6.74
N ASP A 150 4.00 2.64 7.57
CA ASP A 150 3.52 1.31 7.19
C ASP A 150 2.45 1.37 6.10
N ILE A 151 2.75 0.80 4.94
CA ILE A 151 1.83 0.72 3.79
C ILE A 151 0.58 -0.09 4.12
N TYR A 152 0.68 -1.06 5.03
CA TYR A 152 -0.43 -1.89 5.50
C TYR A 152 -1.20 -1.28 6.68
N ASN A 153 -0.91 -0.02 7.05
CA ASN A 153 -1.73 0.73 7.98
C ASN A 153 -3.15 0.90 7.41
N PRO A 154 -4.23 0.66 8.18
CA PRO A 154 -5.59 0.78 7.67
C PRO A 154 -5.92 2.13 7.01
N LYS A 155 -5.33 3.24 7.48
CA LYS A 155 -5.51 4.56 6.86
C LYS A 155 -4.83 4.62 5.49
N THR A 156 -3.62 4.05 5.35
CA THR A 156 -2.92 3.95 4.06
C THR A 156 -3.73 3.10 3.09
N ILE A 157 -4.13 1.89 3.48
CA ILE A 157 -4.92 0.98 2.66
C ILE A 157 -6.17 1.67 2.09
N ARG A 158 -6.93 2.38 2.92
CA ARG A 158 -8.11 3.13 2.44
C ARG A 158 -7.76 4.21 1.42
N SER A 159 -6.64 4.92 1.63
CA SER A 159 -6.21 6.00 0.75
C SER A 159 -5.76 5.52 -0.62
N THR A 160 -5.28 4.27 -0.74
CA THR A 160 -4.86 3.68 -2.02
C THR A 160 -6.02 3.44 -2.97
N MET A 161 -7.25 3.27 -2.49
CA MET A 161 -8.43 2.94 -3.30
C MET A 161 -8.22 1.72 -4.22
N GLY A 162 -7.40 0.75 -3.79
CA GLY A 162 -7.10 -0.48 -4.54
C GLY A 162 -5.74 -0.46 -5.28
N SER A 163 -5.09 0.69 -5.44
CA SER A 163 -3.79 0.78 -6.12
C SER A 163 -2.71 -0.09 -5.47
N ILE A 164 -2.85 -0.39 -4.18
CA ILE A 164 -1.93 -1.29 -3.47
C ILE A 164 -1.83 -2.67 -4.12
N PHE A 165 -2.85 -3.13 -4.81
CA PHE A 165 -2.85 -4.44 -5.48
C PHE A 165 -2.25 -4.42 -6.89
N ARG A 166 -2.01 -3.22 -7.45
CA ARG A 166 -1.59 -3.05 -8.85
C ARG A 166 -0.23 -2.37 -9.00
N VAL A 167 0.16 -1.53 -8.04
CA VAL A 167 1.47 -0.86 -8.04
C VAL A 167 2.44 -1.67 -7.18
N PRO A 168 3.45 -2.31 -7.74
CA PRO A 168 4.48 -3.02 -6.98
C PRO A 168 5.25 -2.07 -6.06
N PHE A 169 5.62 -2.54 -4.88
CA PHE A 169 6.41 -1.75 -3.94
C PHE A 169 7.35 -2.62 -3.11
N VAL A 170 8.40 -1.99 -2.58
CA VAL A 170 9.39 -2.64 -1.71
C VAL A 170 9.86 -1.68 -0.62
N TYR A 171 10.05 -2.21 0.60
CA TYR A 171 10.80 -1.54 1.66
C TYR A 171 12.25 -1.97 1.60
N VAL A 172 13.17 -1.01 1.69
CA VAL A 172 14.61 -1.25 1.68
C VAL A 172 15.26 -0.80 2.98
N GLN A 173 16.27 -1.54 3.44
CA GLN A 173 17.04 -1.19 4.63
C GLN A 173 18.14 -0.17 4.27
N ASP A 174 18.85 -0.42 3.18
CA ASP A 174 19.84 0.51 2.63
C ASP A 174 19.21 1.33 1.49
N PHE A 175 18.79 2.53 1.83
CA PHE A 175 18.12 3.42 0.89
C PHE A 175 19.08 4.00 -0.14
N SER A 176 20.33 4.25 0.25
CA SER A 176 21.39 4.73 -0.63
C SER A 176 21.74 3.68 -1.70
N ASP A 177 21.86 2.42 -1.29
CA ASP A 177 22.08 1.31 -2.23
C ASP A 177 20.89 1.17 -3.19
N ALA A 178 19.66 1.34 -2.72
CA ALA A 178 18.48 1.27 -3.58
C ALA A 178 18.46 2.37 -4.66
N VAL A 179 18.88 3.60 -4.33
CA VAL A 179 19.06 4.68 -5.32
C VAL A 179 20.13 4.26 -6.36
N SER A 180 21.26 3.73 -5.89
CA SER A 180 22.34 3.24 -6.77
C SER A 180 21.88 2.10 -7.68
N GLN A 181 21.02 1.19 -7.19
CA GLN A 181 20.44 0.12 -8.02
C GLN A 181 19.56 0.67 -9.15
N CYS A 182 18.77 1.73 -8.89
CA CYS A 182 18.02 2.41 -9.94
C CYS A 182 18.97 3.00 -11.01
N GLN A 183 20.01 3.71 -10.60
CA GLN A 183 21.01 4.31 -11.51
C GLN A 183 21.76 3.25 -12.34
N ASN A 184 22.17 2.15 -11.70
CA ASN A 184 22.85 1.02 -12.37
C ASN A 184 21.94 0.32 -13.41
N ALA A 185 20.61 0.41 -13.23
CA ALA A 185 19.64 -0.06 -14.22
C ALA A 185 19.37 0.97 -15.35
N GLY A 186 20.12 2.07 -15.42
CA GLY A 186 19.96 3.11 -16.42
C GLY A 186 18.80 4.07 -16.15
N ILE A 187 18.28 4.09 -14.92
CA ILE A 187 17.17 4.95 -14.52
C ILE A 187 17.70 6.27 -13.98
N LYS A 188 17.29 7.38 -14.59
CA LYS A 188 17.69 8.72 -14.16
C LYS A 188 16.92 9.13 -12.91
N VAL A 189 17.65 9.53 -11.86
CA VAL A 189 17.09 9.88 -10.55
C VAL A 189 16.96 11.39 -10.41
N TYR A 190 15.74 11.87 -10.27
CA TYR A 190 15.39 13.27 -10.03
C TYR A 190 14.96 13.46 -8.57
N ALA A 191 15.61 14.36 -7.86
CA ALA A 191 15.20 14.71 -6.50
C ALA A 191 14.36 15.98 -6.49
N ALA A 192 13.19 15.92 -5.88
CA ALA A 192 12.39 17.11 -5.57
C ALA A 192 13.05 17.87 -4.40
N HIS A 193 13.65 19.02 -4.70
CA HIS A 193 14.43 19.78 -3.74
C HIS A 193 14.35 21.29 -3.98
N LEU A 194 14.38 22.08 -2.91
CA LEU A 194 14.26 23.55 -2.99
C LEU A 194 15.41 24.20 -3.77
N ASP A 195 16.62 23.62 -3.74
CA ASP A 195 17.79 24.10 -4.46
C ASP A 195 17.80 23.67 -5.94
N GLY A 196 16.74 22.98 -6.40
CA GLY A 196 16.57 22.63 -7.81
C GLY A 196 16.58 23.90 -8.68
N LYS A 197 17.48 23.92 -9.68
CA LYS A 197 17.59 25.03 -10.63
C LYS A 197 16.56 24.93 -11.74
N ASN A 198 16.23 23.69 -12.11
CA ASN A 198 15.29 23.40 -13.18
C ASN A 198 13.89 23.18 -12.59
N THR A 199 12.87 23.63 -13.30
CA THR A 199 11.51 23.21 -13.02
C THR A 199 11.30 21.79 -13.54
N TYR A 200 10.41 21.04 -12.90
CA TYR A 200 10.07 19.70 -13.38
C TYR A 200 9.54 19.66 -14.83
N LEU A 201 9.01 20.77 -15.34
CA LEU A 201 8.54 20.89 -16.73
C LEU A 201 9.69 20.98 -17.76
N GLY A 202 10.89 21.28 -17.34
CA GLY A 202 12.05 21.47 -18.22
C GLY A 202 12.86 20.19 -18.48
N GLU A 203 12.49 19.08 -17.84
CA GLU A 203 13.21 17.82 -17.94
C GLU A 203 12.53 16.82 -18.90
N ASP A 204 13.32 15.84 -19.35
CA ASP A 204 12.84 14.76 -20.22
C ASP A 204 12.66 13.48 -19.41
N TYR A 205 11.43 12.97 -19.34
CA TYR A 205 11.05 11.77 -18.59
C TYR A 205 10.64 10.60 -19.51
N ARG A 206 11.03 10.62 -20.79
CA ARG A 206 10.66 9.57 -21.75
C ARG A 206 11.45 8.28 -21.60
N GLU A 207 12.55 8.31 -20.87
CA GLU A 207 13.35 7.14 -20.51
C GLU A 207 13.11 6.72 -19.06
N GLY A 208 13.79 5.67 -18.60
CA GLY A 208 13.71 5.20 -17.21
C GLY A 208 13.92 6.36 -16.23
N THR A 209 12.93 6.59 -15.39
CA THR A 209 12.88 7.76 -14.50
C THR A 209 12.52 7.35 -13.07
N ALA A 210 13.23 7.91 -12.10
CA ALA A 210 12.90 7.78 -10.68
C ALA A 210 12.75 9.16 -10.04
N PHE A 211 11.68 9.36 -9.27
CA PHE A 211 11.46 10.57 -8.48
C PHE A 211 11.74 10.30 -7.02
N LEU A 212 12.74 10.98 -6.48
CA LEU A 212 13.16 10.94 -5.09
C LEU A 212 12.38 11.98 -4.29
N ILE A 213 11.56 11.54 -3.37
CA ILE A 213 10.72 12.39 -2.53
C ILE A 213 11.07 12.14 -1.06
N GLY A 214 11.37 13.20 -0.34
CA GLY A 214 11.70 13.16 1.07
C GLY A 214 10.52 13.31 2.02
N ASN A 215 10.84 13.36 3.30
CA ASN A 215 9.90 13.62 4.38
C ASN A 215 9.13 14.93 4.19
N GLU A 216 7.86 14.96 4.60
CA GLU A 216 6.96 16.11 4.43
C GLU A 216 7.45 17.41 5.13
N GLY A 217 8.15 17.26 6.24
CA GLY A 217 8.65 18.41 7.01
C GLY A 217 10.11 18.73 6.75
N ASN A 218 10.96 17.71 6.64
CA ASN A 218 12.41 17.86 6.59
C ASN A 218 13.01 17.68 5.19
N GLY A 219 12.20 17.22 4.21
CA GLY A 219 12.69 16.90 2.87
C GLY A 219 13.63 15.69 2.84
N LEU A 220 14.53 15.68 1.88
CA LEU A 220 15.59 14.68 1.74
C LEU A 220 16.81 15.08 2.59
N THR A 221 17.58 14.09 3.07
CA THR A 221 18.88 14.35 3.67
C THR A 221 19.90 14.78 2.61
N ASP A 222 20.91 15.56 3.02
CA ASP A 222 21.98 16.03 2.11
C ASP A 222 22.68 14.86 1.38
N ASP A 223 22.91 13.76 2.08
CA ASP A 223 23.62 12.60 1.51
C ASP A 223 22.81 11.90 0.44
N ILE A 224 21.50 11.80 0.63
CA ILE A 224 20.58 11.23 -0.38
C ILE A 224 20.39 12.22 -1.53
N THR A 225 20.25 13.51 -1.23
CA THR A 225 20.11 14.57 -2.25
C THR A 225 21.30 14.59 -3.21
N LYS A 226 22.53 14.39 -2.72
CA LYS A 226 23.75 14.36 -3.55
C LYS A 226 23.83 13.15 -4.50
N GLN A 227 23.07 12.10 -4.25
CA GLN A 227 23.03 10.91 -5.12
C GLN A 227 22.11 11.11 -6.33
N ALA A 228 21.21 12.08 -6.30
CA ALA A 228 20.34 12.36 -7.43
C ALA A 228 21.14 12.90 -8.64
N ASP A 229 20.75 12.46 -9.84
CA ASP A 229 21.37 12.96 -11.08
C ASP A 229 20.94 14.42 -11.36
N THR A 230 19.76 14.80 -10.93
CA THR A 230 19.21 16.15 -11.15
C THR A 230 18.31 16.57 -9.98
N LEU A 231 18.49 17.81 -9.53
CA LEU A 231 17.56 18.45 -8.58
C LEU A 231 16.51 19.27 -9.35
N ILE A 232 15.24 19.02 -9.05
CA ILE A 232 14.09 19.68 -9.68
C ILE A 232 13.18 20.32 -8.63
N ARG A 233 12.40 21.33 -9.02
CA ARG A 233 11.39 21.98 -8.18
C ARG A 233 10.14 22.37 -8.98
#